data_5f73b24e90d95be1d065f60208779ce1
#
_entry.id   5f73b24e90d95be1d065f60208779ce1
#
_cell.length_a   1.000
_cell.length_b   1.000
_cell.length_c   1.000
_cell.angle_alpha   90.00
_cell.angle_beta   90.00
_cell.angle_gamma   90.00
#
_symmetry.space_group_name_H-M   'P 1'
#
loop_
_entity.id
_entity.type
_entity.pdbx_description
1 polymer ?
#
loop_
_entity_poly.entity_id
_entity_poly.type
_entity_poly.pdbx_seq_one_letter_code
_entity_poly.pdbx_strand_id
1 'polypeptide(L)'
;MSVRKRRPLPINRRLYSLVMRLAVPFLLLRLLWRSRQHSGYRSQIWHRLGLYGGHRAPRSGERVWIHAVSVGETLAIVPLLERLLAERPDLSVLVTSTTPTGAEQVQQKLGGRVAWCWAPFDTPGAVKRFLEHWHPTLGALVETEIWPNLLTHAAARGVPMVLLNARLSERSAAGYARVAGLTRQTLGHLAAVAAQTESDASRLRALGAADEAVIVTGSLKFALDRNALREANEQERLQFGAGAFDRPVWLAASTHPGEEELVLEAFAQLKAEQPNALLMLAPRHPDRVPVILAMSALRQYQVVRHSDFQPSAGATSDVGETAGISLTLQDDVLVIDTLGRLGALTGCADAVFVGGSLVPHGGHNPLEAAAWCLPILSGPHTFNFASIYRDLFEANAAVEVETSTLGSALLDCLGQQADTEQVTAMGERAGAYQSAQEGVVERQWAILAAHLP
;
A
#
# COMPACT_ATOMS: atom_id res chain seq x y z
N MET A 1 -1.59 -38.75 -4.74
CA MET A 1 -0.94 -38.90 -3.41
C MET A 1 -1.89 -38.38 -2.35
N SER A 2 -2.37 -39.23 -1.45
CA SER A 2 -3.33 -38.87 -0.38
C SER A 2 -2.60 -38.02 0.68
N VAL A 3 -2.91 -36.75 0.75
CA VAL A 3 -2.43 -35.87 1.83
C VAL A 3 -3.07 -36.35 3.13
N ARG A 4 -2.30 -37.01 3.99
CA ARG A 4 -2.73 -37.40 5.34
C ARG A 4 -3.19 -36.11 6.07
N LYS A 5 -4.50 -35.93 6.23
CA LYS A 5 -5.10 -34.92 7.07
C LYS A 5 -4.55 -35.10 8.50
N ARG A 6 -3.60 -34.28 8.92
CA ARG A 6 -3.10 -34.29 10.31
C ARG A 6 -4.26 -33.93 11.24
N ARG A 7 -4.47 -34.74 12.30
CA ARG A 7 -5.48 -34.43 13.31
C ARG A 7 -5.21 -33.05 13.93
N PRO A 8 -6.25 -32.23 14.13
CA PRO A 8 -6.06 -30.93 14.77
C PRO A 8 -5.51 -31.08 16.17
N LEU A 9 -4.64 -30.15 16.57
CA LEU A 9 -4.09 -30.13 17.91
C LEU A 9 -5.17 -29.67 18.92
N PRO A 10 -5.30 -30.26 20.09
CA PRO A 10 -6.29 -29.87 21.10
C PRO A 10 -5.88 -28.60 21.85
N ILE A 11 -5.46 -27.57 21.11
CA ILE A 11 -5.06 -26.28 21.70
C ILE A 11 -6.33 -25.47 21.97
N ASN A 12 -6.60 -25.24 23.24
CA ASN A 12 -7.63 -24.31 23.70
C ASN A 12 -7.03 -22.95 24.07
N ARG A 13 -7.88 -21.94 24.26
CA ARG A 13 -7.45 -20.58 24.60
C ARG A 13 -6.61 -20.50 25.89
N ARG A 14 -6.82 -21.37 26.88
CA ARG A 14 -6.02 -21.39 28.12
C ARG A 14 -4.56 -21.77 27.85
N LEU A 15 -4.37 -22.83 27.06
CA LEU A 15 -3.03 -23.26 26.65
C LEU A 15 -2.36 -22.20 25.76
N TYR A 16 -3.07 -21.63 24.81
CA TYR A 16 -2.59 -20.52 24.01
C TYR A 16 -2.13 -19.33 24.89
N SER A 17 -2.96 -18.95 25.86
CA SER A 17 -2.66 -17.85 26.78
C SER A 17 -1.43 -18.12 27.66
N LEU A 18 -1.23 -19.37 28.05
CA LEU A 18 -0.04 -19.79 28.79
C LEU A 18 1.21 -19.65 27.93
N VAL A 19 1.16 -20.19 26.68
CA VAL A 19 2.26 -20.10 25.73
C VAL A 19 2.61 -18.63 25.47
N MET A 20 1.60 -17.77 25.22
CA MET A 20 1.82 -16.35 24.99
C MET A 20 2.46 -15.64 26.18
N ARG A 21 2.06 -15.97 27.42
CA ARG A 21 2.70 -15.41 28.62
C ARG A 21 4.18 -15.80 28.72
N LEU A 22 4.50 -17.08 28.45
CA LEU A 22 5.88 -17.57 28.47
C LEU A 22 6.70 -16.97 27.31
N ALA A 23 6.08 -16.61 26.18
CA ALA A 23 6.74 -15.99 25.06
C ALA A 23 7.08 -14.50 25.29
N VAL A 24 6.38 -13.79 26.19
CA VAL A 24 6.58 -12.34 26.43
C VAL A 24 8.03 -11.96 26.68
N PRO A 25 8.81 -12.62 27.58
CA PRO A 25 10.21 -12.25 27.78
C PRO A 25 11.04 -12.34 26.49
N PHE A 26 10.82 -13.39 25.68
CA PHE A 26 11.53 -13.59 24.40
C PHE A 26 11.10 -12.54 23.37
N LEU A 27 9.84 -12.17 23.33
CA LEU A 27 9.33 -11.10 22.46
C LEU A 27 9.96 -9.76 22.83
N LEU A 28 10.05 -9.44 24.12
CA LEU A 28 10.70 -8.22 24.61
C LEU A 28 12.19 -8.20 24.26
N LEU A 29 12.92 -9.30 24.50
CA LEU A 29 14.32 -9.43 24.10
C LEU A 29 14.50 -9.26 22.60
N ARG A 30 13.65 -9.85 21.77
CA ARG A 30 13.65 -9.69 20.31
C ARG A 30 13.44 -8.22 19.92
N LEU A 31 12.52 -7.50 20.56
CA LEU A 31 12.28 -6.08 20.30
C LEU A 31 13.51 -5.23 20.68
N LEU A 32 14.12 -5.51 21.84
CA LEU A 32 15.34 -4.85 22.26
C LEU A 32 16.51 -5.13 21.28
N TRP A 33 16.61 -6.35 20.78
CA TRP A 33 17.61 -6.69 19.74
C TRP A 33 17.36 -5.92 18.43
N ARG A 34 16.09 -5.90 17.95
CA ARG A 34 15.71 -5.14 16.75
C ARG A 34 15.86 -3.63 16.94
N SER A 35 15.81 -3.13 18.17
CA SER A 35 16.01 -1.71 18.46
C SER A 35 17.44 -1.21 18.13
N ARG A 36 18.41 -2.12 17.90
CA ARG A 36 19.75 -1.79 17.41
C ARG A 36 19.73 -1.29 15.96
N GLN A 37 18.76 -1.76 15.16
CA GLN A 37 18.58 -1.33 13.77
C GLN A 37 17.59 -0.14 13.69
N HIS A 38 16.58 -0.11 14.55
CA HIS A 38 15.56 0.94 14.55
C HIS A 38 15.12 1.25 15.99
N SER A 39 15.52 2.42 16.50
CA SER A 39 15.29 2.82 17.90
C SER A 39 13.80 2.83 18.32
N GLY A 40 12.89 3.01 17.35
CA GLY A 40 11.44 2.98 17.56
C GLY A 40 10.92 1.72 18.26
N TYR A 41 11.58 0.55 18.09
CA TYR A 41 11.13 -0.69 18.75
C TYR A 41 11.19 -0.66 20.28
N ARG A 42 12.06 0.13 20.90
CA ARG A 42 12.16 0.29 22.36
C ARG A 42 11.32 1.45 22.88
N SER A 43 10.88 2.36 22.02
CA SER A 43 10.04 3.49 22.42
C SER A 43 8.72 2.96 22.99
N GLN A 44 8.35 3.47 24.17
CA GLN A 44 7.08 3.11 24.84
C GLN A 44 6.79 1.59 24.88
N ILE A 45 7.82 0.77 25.04
CA ILE A 45 7.73 -0.70 25.00
C ILE A 45 6.68 -1.26 25.97
N TRP A 46 6.42 -0.55 27.08
CA TRP A 46 5.44 -0.91 28.10
C TRP A 46 4.00 -0.89 27.59
N HIS A 47 3.69 -0.12 26.53
CA HIS A 47 2.37 -0.16 25.89
C HIS A 47 2.01 -1.57 25.42
N ARG A 48 3.01 -2.37 24.98
CA ARG A 48 2.81 -3.76 24.56
C ARG A 48 2.39 -4.70 25.70
N LEU A 49 2.60 -4.27 26.92
CA LEU A 49 2.09 -4.93 28.14
C LEU A 49 0.78 -4.32 28.64
N GLY A 50 0.21 -3.34 27.92
CA GLY A 50 -0.98 -2.60 28.32
C GLY A 50 -0.71 -1.60 29.45
N LEU A 51 0.52 -1.12 29.57
CA LEU A 51 0.93 -0.15 30.60
C LEU A 51 1.21 1.20 29.92
N TYR A 52 0.31 2.17 30.09
CA TYR A 52 0.31 3.43 29.34
C TYR A 52 0.87 4.61 30.11
N GLY A 53 1.31 4.42 31.37
CA GLY A 53 1.90 5.48 32.22
C GLY A 53 0.95 6.67 32.38
N GLY A 54 1.47 7.88 32.16
CA GLY A 54 0.70 9.13 32.24
C GLY A 54 -0.13 9.45 30.99
N HIS A 55 -0.15 8.59 29.97
CA HIS A 55 -1.02 8.79 28.80
C HIS A 55 -2.48 8.58 29.23
N ARG A 56 -3.19 9.70 29.40
CA ARG A 56 -4.63 9.65 29.69
C ARG A 56 -5.36 9.45 28.38
N ALA A 57 -6.09 8.35 28.26
CA ALA A 57 -7.10 8.25 27.21
C ALA A 57 -8.08 9.43 27.39
N PRO A 58 -8.52 10.09 26.32
CA PRO A 58 -9.56 11.10 26.42
C PRO A 58 -10.74 10.52 27.19
N ARG A 59 -11.23 11.25 28.19
CA ARG A 59 -12.19 10.75 29.21
C ARG A 59 -13.63 10.70 28.72
N SER A 60 -13.94 11.27 27.56
CA SER A 60 -15.32 11.37 27.07
C SER A 60 -15.37 11.09 25.56
N GLY A 61 -16.41 10.41 25.14
CA GLY A 61 -16.72 10.13 23.75
C GLY A 61 -16.51 8.69 23.33
N GLU A 62 -17.18 8.33 22.29
CA GLU A 62 -17.09 7.03 21.64
C GLU A 62 -15.78 6.92 20.86
N ARG A 63 -15.19 5.73 20.87
CA ARG A 63 -13.87 5.51 20.28
C ARG A 63 -13.86 4.34 19.34
N VAL A 64 -13.44 4.61 18.12
CA VAL A 64 -13.14 3.59 17.10
C VAL A 64 -11.65 3.25 17.20
N TRP A 65 -11.35 1.99 17.38
CA TRP A 65 -9.99 1.48 17.43
C TRP A 65 -9.68 0.71 16.14
N ILE A 66 -8.59 1.09 15.47
CA ILE A 66 -8.08 0.45 14.24
C ILE A 66 -6.71 -0.16 14.54
N HIS A 67 -6.52 -1.42 14.20
CA HIS A 67 -5.25 -2.11 14.31
C HIS A 67 -4.65 -2.36 12.94
N ALA A 68 -3.59 -1.62 12.60
CA ALA A 68 -2.81 -1.76 11.36
C ALA A 68 -1.34 -2.01 11.70
N VAL A 69 -0.82 -3.19 11.39
CA VAL A 69 0.47 -3.69 11.88
C VAL A 69 1.66 -3.06 11.16
N SER A 70 1.57 -2.94 9.85
CA SER A 70 2.67 -2.61 8.94
C SER A 70 2.42 -1.33 8.14
N VAL A 71 3.45 -0.86 7.42
CA VAL A 71 3.34 0.25 6.45
C VAL A 71 2.24 -0.03 5.43
N GLY A 72 2.22 -1.25 4.84
CA GLY A 72 1.26 -1.60 3.80
C GLY A 72 -0.19 -1.58 4.30
N GLU A 73 -0.44 -2.08 5.51
CA GLU A 73 -1.76 -2.06 6.14
C GLU A 73 -2.18 -0.63 6.51
N THR A 74 -1.24 0.18 7.04
CA THR A 74 -1.51 1.58 7.37
C THR A 74 -1.90 2.38 6.13
N LEU A 75 -1.12 2.27 5.06
CA LEU A 75 -1.43 2.97 3.81
C LEU A 75 -2.75 2.49 3.18
N ALA A 76 -3.04 1.20 3.22
CA ALA A 76 -4.28 0.66 2.71
C ALA A 76 -5.52 1.19 3.45
N ILE A 77 -5.43 1.39 4.78
CA ILE A 77 -6.58 1.83 5.59
C ILE A 77 -6.75 3.36 5.64
N VAL A 78 -5.75 4.15 5.21
CA VAL A 78 -5.82 5.63 5.24
C VAL A 78 -7.07 6.18 4.55
N PRO A 79 -7.48 5.76 3.34
CA PRO A 79 -8.69 6.28 2.70
C PRO A 79 -9.96 6.08 3.55
N LEU A 80 -10.07 4.92 4.21
CA LEU A 80 -11.20 4.63 5.10
C LEU A 80 -11.14 5.45 6.39
N LEU A 81 -9.95 5.70 6.92
CA LEU A 81 -9.75 6.56 8.10
C LEU A 81 -10.03 8.03 7.81
N GLU A 82 -9.62 8.54 6.64
CA GLU A 82 -9.94 9.90 6.21
C GLU A 82 -11.46 10.09 6.11
N ARG A 83 -12.16 9.11 5.55
CA ARG A 83 -13.62 9.12 5.48
C ARG A 83 -14.25 9.08 6.88
N LEU A 84 -13.78 8.22 7.76
CA LEU A 84 -14.26 8.17 9.16
C LEU A 84 -14.11 9.52 9.86
N LEU A 85 -12.95 10.16 9.74
CA LEU A 85 -12.68 11.47 10.35
C LEU A 85 -13.54 12.59 9.76
N ALA A 86 -13.89 12.50 8.47
CA ALA A 86 -14.73 13.49 7.79
C ALA A 86 -16.21 13.31 8.13
N GLU A 87 -16.74 12.08 8.10
CA GLU A 87 -18.15 11.80 8.31
C GLU A 87 -18.55 11.75 9.80
N ARG A 88 -17.60 11.38 10.67
CA ARG A 88 -17.84 11.25 12.11
C ARG A 88 -16.76 11.98 12.95
N PRO A 89 -16.68 13.32 12.85
CA PRO A 89 -15.73 14.14 13.61
C PRO A 89 -16.00 14.11 15.13
N ASP A 90 -17.14 13.61 15.57
CA ASP A 90 -17.54 13.40 16.95
C ASP A 90 -16.80 12.20 17.59
N LEU A 91 -16.33 11.24 16.79
CA LEU A 91 -15.65 10.04 17.28
C LEU A 91 -14.15 10.29 17.48
N SER A 92 -13.62 9.72 18.55
CA SER A 92 -12.18 9.64 18.71
C SER A 92 -11.63 8.39 18.03
N VAL A 93 -10.55 8.53 17.27
CA VAL A 93 -9.92 7.40 16.57
C VAL A 93 -8.60 7.04 17.25
N LEU A 94 -8.45 5.75 17.57
CA LEU A 94 -7.19 5.17 18.05
C LEU A 94 -6.62 4.26 16.98
N VAL A 95 -5.37 4.46 16.60
CA VAL A 95 -4.64 3.54 15.72
C VAL A 95 -3.55 2.82 16.51
N THR A 96 -3.45 1.51 16.37
CA THR A 96 -2.37 0.72 16.95
C THR A 96 -1.53 0.06 15.89
N SER A 97 -0.21 0.05 16.08
CA SER A 97 0.76 -0.59 15.18
C SER A 97 1.68 -1.55 15.94
N THR A 98 2.41 -2.40 15.22
CA THR A 98 3.45 -3.26 15.80
C THR A 98 4.84 -2.93 15.30
N THR A 99 4.98 -2.21 14.17
CA THR A 99 6.26 -1.82 13.56
C THR A 99 6.48 -0.30 13.64
N PRO A 100 7.73 0.17 13.88
CA PRO A 100 8.05 1.60 13.90
C PRO A 100 7.69 2.31 12.61
N THR A 101 8.01 1.69 11.48
CA THR A 101 7.70 2.26 10.15
C THR A 101 6.20 2.39 9.89
N GLY A 102 5.37 1.45 10.39
CA GLY A 102 3.91 1.59 10.38
C GLY A 102 3.44 2.77 11.24
N ALA A 103 4.02 2.93 12.43
CA ALA A 103 3.73 4.05 13.32
C ALA A 103 4.09 5.41 12.70
N GLU A 104 5.23 5.49 12.02
CA GLU A 104 5.67 6.69 11.28
C GLU A 104 4.67 7.06 10.18
N GLN A 105 4.14 6.07 9.45
CA GLN A 105 3.09 6.33 8.43
C GLN A 105 1.80 6.87 9.05
N VAL A 106 1.39 6.37 10.23
CA VAL A 106 0.24 6.95 10.95
C VAL A 106 0.48 8.42 11.26
N GLN A 107 1.67 8.77 11.77
CA GLN A 107 2.01 10.16 12.09
C GLN A 107 2.10 11.05 10.84
N GLN A 108 2.68 10.56 9.76
CA GLN A 108 2.83 11.31 8.52
C GLN A 108 1.48 11.56 7.82
N LYS A 109 0.59 10.57 7.77
CA LYS A 109 -0.67 10.65 7.03
C LYS A 109 -1.81 11.24 7.84
N LEU A 110 -1.89 10.91 9.13
CA LEU A 110 -3.03 11.27 9.98
C LEU A 110 -2.67 12.31 11.05
N GLY A 111 -1.38 12.42 11.40
CA GLY A 111 -0.88 13.42 12.35
C GLY A 111 -1.60 13.36 13.70
N GLY A 112 -1.87 14.55 14.25
CA GLY A 112 -2.58 14.71 15.53
C GLY A 112 -4.09 14.45 15.49
N ARG A 113 -4.64 14.08 14.33
CA ARG A 113 -6.09 13.79 14.18
C ARG A 113 -6.50 12.45 14.79
N VAL A 114 -5.54 11.57 15.07
CA VAL A 114 -5.77 10.26 15.69
C VAL A 114 -4.84 10.05 16.88
N ALA A 115 -5.32 9.33 17.88
CA ALA A 115 -4.46 8.81 18.95
C ALA A 115 -3.70 7.59 18.43
N TRP A 116 -2.46 7.40 18.90
CA TRP A 116 -1.65 6.25 18.52
C TRP A 116 -0.98 5.60 19.72
N CYS A 117 -0.90 4.26 19.73
CA CYS A 117 -0.06 3.51 20.65
C CYS A 117 0.38 2.15 20.06
N TRP A 118 1.32 1.48 20.74
CA TRP A 118 1.65 0.10 20.40
C TRP A 118 0.50 -0.85 20.74
N ALA A 119 0.25 -1.81 19.84
CA ALA A 119 -0.68 -2.90 20.13
C ALA A 119 -0.20 -3.73 21.34
N PRO A 120 -1.10 -4.16 22.22
CA PRO A 120 -0.75 -5.04 23.32
C PRO A 120 -0.33 -6.41 22.79
N PHE A 121 0.59 -7.10 23.48
CA PHE A 121 0.77 -8.53 23.25
C PHE A 121 -0.52 -9.29 23.55
N ASP A 122 -0.82 -10.32 22.77
CA ASP A 122 -2.07 -11.07 22.93
C ASP A 122 -2.06 -11.99 24.18
N THR A 123 -1.79 -11.39 25.34
CA THR A 123 -1.93 -12.02 26.64
C THR A 123 -3.18 -11.49 27.35
N PRO A 124 -3.89 -12.32 28.14
CA PRO A 124 -5.11 -11.88 28.80
C PRO A 124 -4.94 -10.59 29.63
N GLY A 125 -3.80 -10.44 30.33
CA GLY A 125 -3.54 -9.27 31.17
C GLY A 125 -3.25 -8.00 30.39
N ALA A 126 -2.45 -8.08 29.31
CA ALA A 126 -2.14 -6.91 28.50
C ALA A 126 -3.37 -6.43 27.72
N VAL A 127 -4.12 -7.37 27.12
CA VAL A 127 -5.36 -7.07 26.40
C VAL A 127 -6.42 -6.47 27.34
N LYS A 128 -6.58 -7.05 28.54
CA LYS A 128 -7.53 -6.51 29.53
C LYS A 128 -7.20 -5.05 29.87
N ARG A 129 -5.93 -4.74 30.19
CA ARG A 129 -5.50 -3.37 30.50
C ARG A 129 -5.64 -2.42 29.32
N PHE A 130 -5.38 -2.91 28.09
CA PHE A 130 -5.59 -2.12 26.88
C PHE A 130 -7.05 -1.69 26.74
N LEU A 131 -7.98 -2.64 26.78
CA LEU A 131 -9.41 -2.38 26.65
C LEU A 131 -9.95 -1.51 27.80
N GLU A 132 -9.42 -1.69 29.02
CA GLU A 132 -9.79 -0.87 30.20
C GLU A 132 -9.18 0.54 30.18
N HIS A 133 -8.10 0.75 29.45
CA HIS A 133 -7.49 2.08 29.34
C HIS A 133 -8.13 2.90 28.21
N TRP A 134 -8.32 2.27 27.06
CA TRP A 134 -8.76 2.97 25.84
C TRP A 134 -10.28 2.98 25.67
N HIS A 135 -11.02 2.08 26.28
CA HIS A 135 -12.49 1.95 26.19
C HIS A 135 -13.01 2.05 24.75
N PRO A 136 -12.53 1.24 23.78
CA PRO A 136 -13.06 1.28 22.44
C PRO A 136 -14.52 0.82 22.43
N THR A 137 -15.35 1.50 21.64
CA THR A 137 -16.76 1.14 21.39
C THR A 137 -16.89 0.26 20.14
N LEU A 138 -15.91 0.32 19.24
CA LEU A 138 -15.76 -0.53 18.06
C LEU A 138 -14.26 -0.80 17.86
N GLY A 139 -13.90 -2.02 17.47
CA GLY A 139 -12.56 -2.38 17.05
C GLY A 139 -12.52 -2.90 15.60
N ALA A 140 -11.54 -2.48 14.82
CA ALA A 140 -11.29 -3.01 13.49
C ALA A 140 -9.84 -3.51 13.36
N LEU A 141 -9.68 -4.74 12.93
CA LEU A 141 -8.40 -5.36 12.61
C LEU A 141 -8.19 -5.34 11.10
N VAL A 142 -6.96 -5.16 10.64
CA VAL A 142 -6.65 -5.08 9.20
C VAL A 142 -5.89 -6.33 8.76
N GLU A 143 -6.26 -6.87 7.61
CA GLU A 143 -5.67 -8.06 6.96
C GLU A 143 -5.82 -9.36 7.78
N THR A 144 -4.74 -9.94 8.32
CA THR A 144 -4.76 -11.31 8.90
C THR A 144 -4.52 -11.30 10.41
N GLU A 145 -5.03 -10.31 11.12
CA GLU A 145 -4.78 -10.13 12.55
C GLU A 145 -5.83 -10.87 13.41
N ILE A 146 -5.70 -12.21 13.48
CA ILE A 146 -6.62 -13.09 14.23
C ILE A 146 -6.01 -13.41 15.61
N TRP A 147 -6.36 -12.64 16.64
CA TRP A 147 -5.78 -12.70 17.97
C TRP A 147 -6.77 -13.24 19.02
N PRO A 148 -6.60 -14.50 19.50
CA PRO A 148 -7.58 -15.19 20.32
C PRO A 148 -7.96 -14.49 21.63
N ASN A 149 -6.98 -13.98 22.40
CA ASN A 149 -7.30 -13.30 23.65
C ASN A 149 -7.94 -11.94 23.41
N LEU A 150 -7.46 -11.20 22.41
CA LEU A 150 -8.00 -9.90 22.04
C LEU A 150 -9.48 -10.00 21.68
N LEU A 151 -9.82 -10.84 20.71
CA LEU A 151 -11.20 -11.02 20.27
C LEU A 151 -12.11 -11.54 21.37
N THR A 152 -11.64 -12.50 22.17
CA THR A 152 -12.43 -12.99 23.30
C THR A 152 -12.68 -11.92 24.38
N HIS A 153 -11.68 -11.09 24.71
CA HIS A 153 -11.85 -10.06 25.72
C HIS A 153 -12.64 -8.85 25.23
N ALA A 154 -12.58 -8.53 23.92
CA ALA A 154 -13.44 -7.54 23.30
C ALA A 154 -14.91 -7.99 23.35
N ALA A 155 -15.20 -9.23 22.89
CA ALA A 155 -16.54 -9.80 22.93
C ALA A 155 -17.12 -9.84 24.35
N ALA A 156 -16.32 -10.23 25.35
CA ALA A 156 -16.74 -10.24 26.76
C ALA A 156 -17.09 -8.85 27.32
N ARG A 157 -16.71 -7.77 26.63
CA ARG A 157 -17.02 -6.37 26.95
C ARG A 157 -18.10 -5.76 26.05
N GLY A 158 -18.67 -6.55 25.15
CA GLY A 158 -19.65 -6.07 24.18
C GLY A 158 -19.05 -5.14 23.11
N VAL A 159 -17.70 -5.16 22.92
CA VAL A 159 -17.05 -4.39 21.86
C VAL A 159 -17.12 -5.18 20.56
N PRO A 160 -17.89 -4.75 19.56
CA PRO A 160 -17.91 -5.39 18.26
C PRO A 160 -16.54 -5.29 17.60
N MET A 161 -16.11 -6.38 16.97
CA MET A 161 -14.83 -6.45 16.25
C MET A 161 -15.08 -6.79 14.80
N VAL A 162 -14.55 -5.97 13.89
CA VAL A 162 -14.61 -6.20 12.45
C VAL A 162 -13.22 -6.52 11.91
N LEU A 163 -13.14 -7.35 10.88
CA LEU A 163 -11.89 -7.63 10.17
C LEU A 163 -11.98 -6.99 8.78
N LEU A 164 -11.24 -5.92 8.57
CA LEU A 164 -11.20 -5.15 7.33
C LEU A 164 -10.06 -5.63 6.43
N ASN A 165 -10.26 -5.52 5.12
CA ASN A 165 -9.26 -5.89 4.11
C ASN A 165 -8.71 -7.32 4.34
N ALA A 166 -9.57 -8.24 4.76
CA ALA A 166 -9.20 -9.57 5.22
C ALA A 166 -8.57 -10.41 4.10
N ARG A 167 -7.35 -10.88 4.35
CA ARG A 167 -6.60 -11.74 3.44
C ARG A 167 -6.14 -12.98 4.18
N LEU A 168 -6.27 -14.15 3.57
CA LEU A 168 -5.84 -15.40 4.17
C LEU A 168 -5.23 -16.34 3.13
N SER A 169 -3.89 -16.43 3.09
CA SER A 169 -3.19 -17.35 2.18
C SER A 169 -3.50 -18.82 2.53
N GLU A 170 -3.38 -19.71 1.55
CA GLU A 170 -3.54 -21.16 1.76
C GLU A 170 -2.61 -21.70 2.86
N ARG A 171 -1.37 -21.22 2.87
CA ARG A 171 -0.38 -21.59 3.90
C ARG A 171 -0.84 -21.18 5.30
N SER A 172 -1.37 -19.97 5.45
CA SER A 172 -1.89 -19.46 6.72
C SER A 172 -3.15 -20.22 7.12
N ALA A 173 -4.08 -20.45 6.19
CA ALA A 173 -5.29 -21.25 6.43
C ALA A 173 -4.95 -22.66 6.91
N ALA A 174 -3.98 -23.33 6.28
CA ALA A 174 -3.49 -24.62 6.73
C ALA A 174 -2.85 -24.58 8.13
N GLY A 175 -2.22 -23.45 8.49
CA GLY A 175 -1.71 -23.19 9.85
C GLY A 175 -2.82 -23.09 10.88
N TYR A 176 -3.83 -22.27 10.61
CA TYR A 176 -5.01 -22.11 11.49
C TYR A 176 -5.85 -23.37 11.62
N ALA A 177 -5.96 -24.17 10.55
CA ALA A 177 -6.65 -25.46 10.59
C ALA A 177 -6.02 -26.48 11.55
N ARG A 178 -4.72 -26.35 11.87
CA ARG A 178 -4.07 -27.22 12.87
C ARG A 178 -4.60 -26.99 14.28
N VAL A 179 -5.13 -25.82 14.56
CA VAL A 179 -5.72 -25.42 15.85
C VAL A 179 -7.20 -25.04 15.68
N ALA A 180 -7.92 -25.80 14.85
CA ALA A 180 -9.26 -25.49 14.36
C ALA A 180 -10.27 -25.09 15.46
N GLY A 181 -10.22 -25.75 16.64
CA GLY A 181 -11.11 -25.41 17.74
C GLY A 181 -10.90 -23.99 18.27
N LEU A 182 -9.64 -23.58 18.44
CA LEU A 182 -9.29 -22.23 18.86
C LEU A 182 -9.64 -21.21 17.77
N THR A 183 -9.28 -21.53 16.52
CA THR A 183 -9.55 -20.65 15.37
C THR A 183 -11.03 -20.37 15.20
N ARG A 184 -11.88 -21.43 15.21
CA ARG A 184 -13.34 -21.29 15.12
C ARG A 184 -13.91 -20.42 16.24
N GLN A 185 -13.49 -20.68 17.48
CA GLN A 185 -13.93 -19.86 18.61
C GLN A 185 -13.52 -18.39 18.42
N THR A 186 -12.31 -18.15 17.91
CA THR A 186 -11.77 -16.79 17.72
C THR A 186 -12.50 -16.05 16.61
N LEU A 187 -12.68 -16.68 15.45
CA LEU A 187 -13.39 -16.09 14.31
C LEU A 187 -14.87 -15.86 14.61
N GLY A 188 -15.50 -16.73 15.43
CA GLY A 188 -16.88 -16.54 15.85
C GLY A 188 -17.13 -15.31 16.74
N HIS A 189 -16.09 -14.59 17.17
CA HIS A 189 -16.21 -13.30 17.87
C HIS A 189 -16.18 -12.08 16.94
N LEU A 190 -15.94 -12.28 15.63
CA LEU A 190 -15.99 -11.20 14.64
C LEU A 190 -17.43 -10.87 14.30
N ALA A 191 -17.79 -9.58 14.37
CA ALA A 191 -19.09 -9.08 13.96
C ALA A 191 -19.24 -9.01 12.44
N ALA A 192 -18.14 -8.69 11.73
CA ALA A 192 -18.09 -8.68 10.27
C ALA A 192 -16.65 -8.93 9.76
N VAL A 193 -16.56 -9.42 8.53
CA VAL A 193 -15.30 -9.70 7.82
C VAL A 193 -15.41 -9.21 6.39
N ALA A 194 -14.63 -8.20 6.04
CA ALA A 194 -14.48 -7.66 4.69
C ALA A 194 -13.34 -8.40 3.96
N ALA A 195 -13.63 -9.48 3.26
CA ALA A 195 -12.65 -10.29 2.56
C ALA A 195 -12.21 -9.65 1.24
N GLN A 196 -10.91 -9.78 0.91
CA GLN A 196 -10.39 -9.23 -0.35
C GLN A 196 -10.89 -10.00 -1.57
N THR A 197 -10.98 -11.33 -1.46
CA THR A 197 -11.37 -12.22 -2.56
C THR A 197 -12.34 -13.30 -2.09
N GLU A 198 -13.06 -13.93 -3.03
CA GLU A 198 -13.91 -15.09 -2.71
C GLU A 198 -13.10 -16.26 -2.15
N SER A 199 -11.85 -16.43 -2.61
CA SER A 199 -10.94 -17.42 -2.06
C SER A 199 -10.60 -17.16 -0.59
N ASP A 200 -10.39 -15.90 -0.20
CA ASP A 200 -10.15 -15.52 1.20
C ASP A 200 -11.42 -15.72 2.04
N ALA A 201 -12.57 -15.31 1.52
CA ALA A 201 -13.88 -15.51 2.15
C ALA A 201 -14.16 -17.00 2.41
N SER A 202 -13.99 -17.83 1.39
CA SER A 202 -14.16 -19.28 1.49
C SER A 202 -13.26 -19.92 2.54
N ARG A 203 -11.98 -19.51 2.62
CA ARG A 203 -11.04 -20.01 3.65
C ARG A 203 -11.45 -19.56 5.06
N LEU A 204 -11.90 -18.31 5.23
CA LEU A 204 -12.35 -17.79 6.52
C LEU A 204 -13.61 -18.48 7.02
N ARG A 205 -14.61 -18.72 6.14
CA ARG A 205 -15.81 -19.51 6.42
C ARG A 205 -15.44 -20.96 6.81
N ALA A 206 -14.57 -21.61 6.04
CA ALA A 206 -14.10 -22.96 6.33
C ALA A 206 -13.39 -23.08 7.70
N LEU A 207 -12.77 -22.01 8.19
CA LEU A 207 -12.12 -21.95 9.49
C LEU A 207 -13.09 -21.57 10.63
N GLY A 208 -14.33 -21.18 10.32
CA GLY A 208 -15.40 -20.95 11.29
C GLY A 208 -15.83 -19.52 11.50
N ALA A 209 -15.51 -18.62 10.58
CA ALA A 209 -16.22 -17.34 10.48
C ALA A 209 -17.69 -17.61 10.08
N ALA A 210 -18.64 -16.85 10.64
CA ALA A 210 -20.04 -17.00 10.30
C ALA A 210 -20.28 -16.59 8.83
N ASP A 211 -21.07 -17.38 8.11
CA ASP A 211 -21.28 -17.16 6.68
C ASP A 211 -21.86 -15.78 6.39
N GLU A 212 -22.82 -15.34 7.20
CA GLU A 212 -23.48 -14.04 7.12
C GLU A 212 -22.57 -12.86 7.48
N ALA A 213 -21.50 -13.11 8.24
CA ALA A 213 -20.55 -12.06 8.63
C ALA A 213 -19.48 -11.82 7.56
N VAL A 214 -19.28 -12.74 6.60
CA VAL A 214 -18.21 -12.64 5.60
C VAL A 214 -18.72 -12.08 4.28
N ILE A 215 -18.23 -10.89 3.93
CA ILE A 215 -18.59 -10.17 2.71
C ILE A 215 -17.34 -9.97 1.87
N VAL A 216 -17.40 -10.26 0.57
CA VAL A 216 -16.30 -9.95 -0.37
C VAL A 216 -16.40 -8.49 -0.79
N THR A 217 -15.37 -7.72 -0.49
CA THR A 217 -15.34 -6.27 -0.72
C THR A 217 -14.28 -5.83 -1.72
N GLY A 218 -13.31 -6.66 -2.02
CA GLY A 218 -12.09 -6.26 -2.73
C GLY A 218 -10.98 -5.80 -1.77
N SER A 219 -9.83 -5.42 -2.32
CA SER A 219 -8.67 -4.98 -1.55
C SER A 219 -8.56 -3.46 -1.51
N LEU A 220 -8.39 -2.88 -0.32
CA LEU A 220 -8.15 -1.43 -0.13
C LEU A 220 -6.85 -0.95 -0.82
N LYS A 221 -5.96 -1.84 -1.23
CA LYS A 221 -4.79 -1.46 -2.04
C LYS A 221 -5.16 -0.90 -3.40
N PHE A 222 -6.39 -1.16 -3.88
CA PHE A 222 -6.95 -0.61 -5.11
C PHE A 222 -7.66 0.74 -4.91
N ALA A 223 -7.71 1.24 -3.69
CA ALA A 223 -8.35 2.51 -3.35
C ALA A 223 -7.50 3.68 -3.87
N LEU A 224 -7.69 4.05 -5.12
CA LEU A 224 -7.14 5.25 -5.74
C LEU A 224 -8.26 6.25 -5.97
N ASP A 225 -8.06 7.48 -5.51
CA ASP A 225 -8.95 8.58 -5.84
C ASP A 225 -8.58 9.11 -7.24
N ARG A 226 -9.27 8.61 -8.26
CA ARG A 226 -9.02 8.98 -9.66
C ARG A 226 -9.31 10.46 -9.93
N ASN A 227 -10.25 11.07 -9.22
CA ASN A 227 -10.57 12.49 -9.41
C ASN A 227 -9.44 13.36 -8.84
N ALA A 228 -9.00 13.07 -7.62
CA ALA A 228 -7.84 13.75 -7.04
C ALA A 228 -6.55 13.55 -7.88
N LEU A 229 -6.36 12.36 -8.45
CA LEU A 229 -5.23 12.11 -9.37
C LEU A 229 -5.33 12.94 -10.65
N ARG A 230 -6.52 13.07 -11.25
CA ARG A 230 -6.75 13.89 -12.45
C ARG A 230 -6.53 15.37 -12.19
N GLU A 231 -7.09 15.90 -11.10
CA GLU A 231 -6.89 17.28 -10.69
C GLU A 231 -5.40 17.59 -10.45
N ALA A 232 -4.70 16.69 -9.75
CA ALA A 232 -3.28 16.83 -9.51
C ALA A 232 -2.46 16.73 -10.81
N ASN A 233 -2.84 15.87 -11.77
CA ASN A 233 -2.20 15.77 -13.08
C ASN A 233 -2.39 17.04 -13.92
N GLU A 234 -3.59 17.62 -13.91
CA GLU A 234 -3.85 18.90 -14.60
C GLU A 234 -2.94 20.00 -14.04
N GLN A 235 -2.76 20.06 -12.72
CA GLN A 235 -1.83 21.02 -12.10
C GLN A 235 -0.38 20.77 -12.53
N GLU A 236 0.08 19.50 -12.57
CA GLU A 236 1.43 19.17 -13.05
C GLU A 236 1.61 19.59 -14.52
N ARG A 237 0.66 19.26 -15.40
CA ARG A 237 0.71 19.65 -16.81
C ARG A 237 0.80 21.17 -17.00
N LEU A 238 0.08 21.95 -16.19
CA LEU A 238 0.15 23.41 -16.24
C LEU A 238 1.55 23.94 -15.85
N GLN A 239 2.22 23.31 -14.89
CA GLN A 239 3.56 23.71 -14.46
C GLN A 239 4.62 23.48 -15.54
N PHE A 240 4.51 22.40 -16.30
CA PHE A 240 5.46 22.06 -17.36
C PHE A 240 5.27 22.87 -18.64
N GLY A 241 4.11 23.50 -18.81
CA GLY A 241 3.78 24.31 -19.98
C GLY A 241 2.99 23.55 -21.05
N ALA A 242 2.33 24.33 -21.91
CA ALA A 242 1.53 23.78 -22.99
C ALA A 242 2.40 22.98 -23.99
N GLY A 243 1.94 21.80 -24.40
CA GLY A 243 2.64 20.95 -25.36
C GLY A 243 3.85 20.18 -24.80
N ALA A 244 4.17 20.31 -23.51
CA ALA A 244 5.31 19.62 -22.90
C ALA A 244 5.28 18.10 -23.10
N PHE A 245 4.09 17.53 -23.17
CA PHE A 245 3.82 16.09 -23.32
C PHE A 245 3.18 15.73 -24.68
N ASP A 246 3.23 16.62 -25.69
CA ASP A 246 2.77 16.34 -27.06
C ASP A 246 3.85 15.57 -27.85
N ARG A 247 4.36 14.51 -27.24
CA ARG A 247 5.45 13.65 -27.73
C ARG A 247 5.37 12.29 -27.03
N PRO A 248 6.01 11.22 -27.55
CA PRO A 248 6.05 9.95 -26.81
C PRO A 248 6.71 10.11 -25.43
N VAL A 249 6.00 9.72 -24.38
CA VAL A 249 6.46 9.83 -22.98
C VAL A 249 6.49 8.45 -22.34
N TRP A 250 7.67 8.04 -21.93
CA TRP A 250 7.86 6.82 -21.16
C TRP A 250 8.15 7.11 -19.71
N LEU A 251 7.37 6.53 -18.79
CA LEU A 251 7.63 6.62 -17.35
C LEU A 251 8.31 5.35 -16.84
N ALA A 252 9.50 5.48 -16.26
CA ALA A 252 10.13 4.44 -15.44
C ALA A 252 9.87 4.75 -13.96
N ALA A 253 8.88 4.07 -13.39
CA ALA A 253 8.33 4.35 -12.06
C ALA A 253 9.00 3.53 -10.96
N SER A 254 9.45 4.18 -9.89
CA SER A 254 10.02 3.54 -8.68
C SER A 254 11.19 2.61 -8.95
N THR A 255 12.15 3.06 -9.76
CA THR A 255 13.34 2.29 -10.13
C THR A 255 14.31 2.07 -8.96
N HIS A 256 15.07 1.00 -9.02
CA HIS A 256 16.12 0.62 -8.07
C HIS A 256 17.50 0.58 -8.73
N PRO A 257 18.59 0.60 -7.92
CA PRO A 257 19.94 0.41 -8.45
C PRO A 257 20.07 -0.82 -9.35
N GLY A 258 20.62 -0.64 -10.55
CA GLY A 258 20.75 -1.67 -11.58
C GLY A 258 19.60 -1.67 -12.61
N GLU A 259 18.49 -1.01 -12.33
CA GLU A 259 17.42 -0.82 -13.31
C GLU A 259 17.59 0.46 -14.13
N GLU A 260 18.15 1.52 -13.52
CA GLU A 260 18.30 2.81 -14.17
C GLU A 260 19.20 2.74 -15.43
N GLU A 261 20.27 1.92 -15.39
CA GLU A 261 21.10 1.67 -16.57
C GLU A 261 20.32 1.01 -17.70
N LEU A 262 19.54 -0.03 -17.38
CA LEU A 262 18.74 -0.77 -18.34
C LEU A 262 17.62 0.11 -18.94
N VAL A 263 17.01 0.97 -18.10
CA VAL A 263 16.03 1.96 -18.54
C VAL A 263 16.65 2.94 -19.53
N LEU A 264 17.82 3.49 -19.23
CA LEU A 264 18.51 4.42 -20.13
C LEU A 264 18.99 3.75 -21.43
N GLU A 265 19.33 2.45 -21.40
CA GLU A 265 19.65 1.66 -22.60
C GLU A 265 18.42 1.42 -23.45
N ALA A 266 17.29 1.04 -22.86
CA ALA A 266 16.02 0.90 -23.58
C ALA A 266 15.55 2.24 -24.16
N PHE A 267 15.70 3.34 -23.40
CA PHE A 267 15.38 4.67 -23.88
C PHE A 267 16.24 5.11 -25.08
N ALA A 268 17.51 4.74 -25.12
CA ALA A 268 18.36 5.01 -26.28
C ALA A 268 17.83 4.36 -27.56
N GLN A 269 17.24 3.16 -27.48
CA GLN A 269 16.59 2.50 -28.61
C GLN A 269 15.34 3.27 -29.05
N LEU A 270 14.50 3.72 -28.10
CA LEU A 270 13.33 4.54 -28.42
C LEU A 270 13.73 5.88 -29.07
N LYS A 271 14.76 6.56 -28.53
CA LYS A 271 15.27 7.83 -29.09
C LYS A 271 15.78 7.71 -30.52
N ALA A 272 16.29 6.53 -30.91
CA ALA A 272 16.72 6.29 -32.28
C ALA A 272 15.53 6.30 -33.27
N GLU A 273 14.35 5.85 -32.87
CA GLU A 273 13.12 5.87 -33.66
C GLU A 273 12.29 7.15 -33.42
N GLN A 274 12.23 7.62 -32.19
CA GLN A 274 11.43 8.75 -31.74
C GLN A 274 12.34 9.83 -31.10
N PRO A 275 13.02 10.68 -31.91
CA PRO A 275 14.01 11.64 -31.42
C PRO A 275 13.46 12.62 -30.36
N ASN A 276 12.16 12.90 -30.38
CA ASN A 276 11.50 13.80 -29.44
C ASN A 276 10.99 13.09 -28.17
N ALA A 277 11.15 11.77 -28.04
CA ALA A 277 10.66 11.04 -26.88
C ALA A 277 11.23 11.59 -25.57
N LEU A 278 10.42 11.59 -24.53
CA LEU A 278 10.76 11.96 -23.16
C LEU A 278 10.77 10.72 -22.26
N LEU A 279 11.83 10.58 -21.49
CA LEU A 279 11.87 9.66 -20.37
C LEU A 279 11.55 10.41 -19.07
N MET A 280 10.48 10.04 -18.37
CA MET A 280 10.27 10.39 -16.98
C MET A 280 10.86 9.28 -16.11
N LEU A 281 11.85 9.59 -15.25
CA LEU A 281 12.53 8.61 -14.42
C LEU A 281 12.35 8.96 -12.94
N ALA A 282 11.61 8.12 -12.23
CA ALA A 282 11.29 8.27 -10.83
C ALA A 282 11.98 7.19 -9.98
N PRO A 283 13.15 7.48 -9.35
CA PRO A 283 13.79 6.51 -8.48
C PRO A 283 12.98 6.30 -7.19
N ARG A 284 12.99 5.07 -6.68
CA ARG A 284 12.34 4.74 -5.40
C ARG A 284 12.93 5.51 -4.22
N HIS A 285 14.22 5.81 -4.30
CA HIS A 285 14.96 6.54 -3.28
C HIS A 285 15.59 7.81 -3.87
N PRO A 286 15.23 9.01 -3.37
CA PRO A 286 15.72 10.27 -3.91
C PRO A 286 17.24 10.45 -3.86
N ASP A 287 17.95 9.73 -2.98
CA ASP A 287 19.42 9.70 -2.91
C ASP A 287 20.08 9.14 -4.19
N ARG A 288 19.30 8.48 -5.06
CA ARG A 288 19.76 8.00 -6.37
C ARG A 288 19.83 9.10 -7.44
N VAL A 289 19.16 10.23 -7.26
CA VAL A 289 19.10 11.31 -8.24
C VAL A 289 20.47 11.74 -8.76
N PRO A 290 21.49 12.00 -7.93
CA PRO A 290 22.81 12.39 -8.42
C PRO A 290 23.47 11.36 -9.37
N VAL A 291 23.25 10.06 -9.11
CA VAL A 291 23.76 8.97 -9.93
C VAL A 291 23.05 8.94 -11.28
N ILE A 292 21.72 9.10 -11.28
CA ILE A 292 20.90 9.14 -12.51
C ILE A 292 21.30 10.33 -13.38
N LEU A 293 21.49 11.50 -12.80
CA LEU A 293 21.95 12.70 -13.52
C LEU A 293 23.32 12.45 -14.19
N ALA A 294 24.28 11.83 -13.47
CA ALA A 294 25.58 11.51 -14.01
C ALA A 294 25.51 10.48 -15.16
N MET A 295 24.68 9.44 -15.01
CA MET A 295 24.49 8.40 -16.04
C MET A 295 23.84 8.95 -17.30
N SER A 296 22.90 9.86 -17.15
CA SER A 296 22.20 10.54 -18.27
C SER A 296 23.14 11.52 -18.98
N ALA A 297 23.95 12.27 -18.23
CA ALA A 297 24.96 13.18 -18.79
C ALA A 297 26.02 12.44 -19.61
N LEU A 298 26.47 11.24 -19.17
CA LEU A 298 27.39 10.40 -19.95
C LEU A 298 26.81 9.98 -21.31
N ARG A 299 25.48 9.93 -21.43
CA ARG A 299 24.76 9.65 -22.69
C ARG A 299 24.38 10.93 -23.47
N GLN A 300 24.85 12.09 -23.00
CA GLN A 300 24.61 13.40 -23.60
C GLN A 300 23.09 13.81 -23.63
N TYR A 301 22.28 13.25 -22.73
CA TYR A 301 20.88 13.65 -22.59
C TYR A 301 20.76 15.02 -21.91
N GLN A 302 19.82 15.83 -22.39
CA GLN A 302 19.36 17.02 -21.69
C GLN A 302 18.44 16.60 -20.54
N VAL A 303 18.86 16.91 -19.31
CA VAL A 303 18.19 16.43 -18.11
C VAL A 303 17.67 17.59 -17.30
N VAL A 304 16.41 17.50 -16.92
CA VAL A 304 15.74 18.43 -15.99
C VAL A 304 15.20 17.66 -14.79
N ARG A 305 15.02 18.34 -13.67
CA ARG A 305 14.44 17.76 -12.45
C ARG A 305 13.06 18.31 -12.21
N HIS A 306 12.17 17.48 -11.70
CA HIS A 306 10.82 17.90 -11.32
C HIS A 306 10.84 19.06 -10.29
N SER A 307 11.81 19.04 -9.35
CA SER A 307 11.96 20.11 -8.35
C SER A 307 12.27 21.46 -8.96
N ASP A 308 12.84 21.54 -10.17
CA ASP A 308 13.20 22.79 -10.84
C ASP A 308 11.94 23.56 -11.31
N PHE A 309 10.80 22.87 -11.46
CA PHE A 309 9.51 23.45 -11.87
C PHE A 309 8.61 23.83 -10.68
N GLN A 310 8.99 23.49 -9.45
CA GLN A 310 8.19 23.83 -8.26
C GLN A 310 8.39 25.32 -7.91
N PRO A 311 7.31 26.05 -7.57
CA PRO A 311 7.46 27.43 -7.08
C PRO A 311 8.31 27.42 -5.81
N SER A 312 9.34 28.27 -5.77
CA SER A 312 10.21 28.41 -4.59
C SER A 312 9.37 28.73 -3.35
N ALA A 313 9.49 27.92 -2.31
CA ALA A 313 8.83 28.17 -1.03
C ALA A 313 9.33 29.49 -0.45
N GLY A 314 8.56 30.58 -0.63
CA GLY A 314 8.90 31.92 -0.16
C GLY A 314 8.70 33.06 -1.18
N ALA A 315 8.34 32.78 -2.43
CA ALA A 315 7.97 33.83 -3.38
C ALA A 315 6.54 34.30 -3.05
N THR A 316 6.45 35.44 -2.33
CA THR A 316 5.23 36.22 -2.24
C THR A 316 4.82 36.63 -3.64
N SER A 317 3.57 36.39 -3.96
CA SER A 317 2.92 36.74 -5.23
C SER A 317 2.95 38.27 -5.45
N ASP A 318 4.03 38.79 -6.05
CA ASP A 318 3.93 39.99 -6.85
C ASP A 318 3.74 39.57 -8.30
N VAL A 319 2.62 40.02 -8.86
CA VAL A 319 2.19 39.76 -10.23
C VAL A 319 3.18 40.45 -11.18
N GLY A 320 4.16 39.73 -11.64
CA GLY A 320 5.14 40.20 -12.61
C GLY A 320 6.04 39.04 -13.03
N GLU A 321 5.80 38.49 -14.22
CA GLU A 321 6.68 37.65 -15.05
C GLU A 321 7.73 36.81 -14.28
N THR A 322 7.33 35.75 -13.61
CA THR A 322 8.20 34.60 -13.45
C THR A 322 8.31 33.97 -14.83
N ALA A 323 9.44 34.15 -15.50
CA ALA A 323 9.82 33.33 -16.63
C ALA A 323 9.91 31.89 -16.11
N GLY A 324 8.77 31.19 -16.10
CA GLY A 324 8.66 29.81 -15.65
C GLY A 324 9.55 28.95 -16.52
N ILE A 325 10.39 28.15 -15.91
CA ILE A 325 11.08 27.07 -16.62
C ILE A 325 9.98 26.20 -17.20
N SER A 326 9.92 26.06 -18.52
CA SER A 326 8.99 25.16 -19.20
C SER A 326 9.75 23.95 -19.71
N LEU A 327 9.14 22.78 -19.63
CA LEU A 327 9.68 21.57 -20.25
C LEU A 327 9.65 21.73 -21.77
N THR A 328 10.79 21.54 -22.42
CA THR A 328 10.97 21.77 -23.85
C THR A 328 11.13 20.45 -24.61
N LEU A 329 10.94 20.48 -25.92
CA LEU A 329 11.18 19.31 -26.77
C LEU A 329 12.68 18.90 -26.85
N GLN A 330 13.58 19.73 -26.33
CA GLN A 330 15.01 19.43 -26.26
C GLN A 330 15.36 18.64 -24.98
N ASP A 331 14.48 18.65 -23.97
CA ASP A 331 14.68 17.90 -22.74
C ASP A 331 14.41 16.41 -22.99
N ASP A 332 15.40 15.57 -22.74
CA ASP A 332 15.33 14.13 -22.99
C ASP A 332 14.86 13.35 -21.77
N VAL A 333 15.28 13.78 -20.58
CA VAL A 333 15.00 13.07 -19.32
C VAL A 333 14.48 14.04 -18.26
N LEU A 334 13.30 13.76 -17.74
CA LEU A 334 12.74 14.41 -16.55
C LEU A 334 12.93 13.48 -15.34
N VAL A 335 13.84 13.85 -14.43
CA VAL A 335 14.04 13.09 -13.19
C VAL A 335 13.03 13.56 -12.15
N ILE A 336 12.18 12.64 -11.67
CA ILE A 336 11.18 12.91 -10.63
C ILE A 336 11.85 12.71 -9.27
N ASP A 337 12.35 13.80 -8.70
CA ASP A 337 13.05 13.87 -7.42
C ASP A 337 12.17 14.28 -6.24
N THR A 338 10.88 14.51 -6.48
CA THR A 338 9.90 14.93 -5.48
C THR A 338 9.01 13.77 -5.04
N LEU A 339 8.74 13.68 -3.74
CA LEU A 339 7.90 12.62 -3.17
C LEU A 339 6.40 12.95 -3.31
N GLY A 340 5.60 11.88 -3.55
CA GLY A 340 4.13 11.97 -3.56
C GLY A 340 3.52 12.53 -4.84
N ARG A 341 4.33 12.77 -5.89
CA ARG A 341 3.88 13.30 -7.19
C ARG A 341 3.71 12.23 -8.28
N LEU A 342 4.28 11.04 -8.06
CA LEU A 342 4.35 9.99 -9.08
C LEU A 342 2.97 9.62 -9.65
N GLY A 343 1.96 9.43 -8.80
CA GLY A 343 0.62 9.06 -9.27
C GLY A 343 -0.01 10.09 -10.21
N ALA A 344 0.18 11.39 -9.94
CA ALA A 344 -0.27 12.47 -10.82
C ALA A 344 0.54 12.49 -12.12
N LEU A 345 1.88 12.42 -12.03
CA LEU A 345 2.78 12.45 -13.18
C LEU A 345 2.64 11.22 -14.09
N THR A 346 2.18 10.09 -13.55
CA THR A 346 1.86 8.90 -14.34
C THR A 346 0.87 9.21 -15.47
N GLY A 347 -0.08 10.10 -15.24
CA GLY A 347 -1.04 10.54 -16.27
C GLY A 347 -0.45 11.41 -17.38
N CYS A 348 0.83 11.74 -17.32
CA CYS A 348 1.56 12.40 -18.40
C CYS A 348 2.27 11.41 -19.35
N ALA A 349 2.30 10.12 -19.00
CA ALA A 349 2.99 9.10 -19.77
C ALA A 349 2.07 8.39 -20.77
N ASP A 350 2.68 7.77 -21.78
CA ASP A 350 2.01 6.91 -22.77
C ASP A 350 2.31 5.42 -22.50
N ALA A 351 3.39 5.10 -21.78
CA ALA A 351 3.71 3.76 -21.31
C ALA A 351 4.47 3.82 -19.97
N VAL A 352 4.35 2.79 -19.15
CA VAL A 352 4.97 2.74 -17.81
C VAL A 352 5.77 1.45 -17.63
N PHE A 353 7.04 1.58 -17.23
CA PHE A 353 7.80 0.51 -16.63
C PHE A 353 7.72 0.62 -15.11
N VAL A 354 7.32 -0.46 -14.43
CA VAL A 354 7.22 -0.49 -12.97
C VAL A 354 8.46 -1.17 -12.38
N GLY A 355 9.30 -0.39 -11.72
CA GLY A 355 10.59 -0.81 -11.18
C GLY A 355 10.52 -1.72 -9.95
N GLY A 356 11.70 -2.11 -9.44
CA GLY A 356 11.87 -3.14 -8.42
C GLY A 356 11.52 -4.54 -8.93
N SER A 357 11.35 -4.67 -10.23
CA SER A 357 10.84 -5.85 -10.91
C SER A 357 11.88 -6.57 -11.78
N LEU A 358 12.85 -5.87 -12.35
CA LEU A 358 14.02 -6.49 -13.01
C LEU A 358 15.11 -6.88 -12.02
N VAL A 359 15.10 -6.27 -10.83
CA VAL A 359 15.93 -6.65 -9.69
C VAL A 359 15.05 -7.30 -8.60
N PRO A 360 15.60 -8.17 -7.72
CA PRO A 360 14.77 -8.97 -6.79
C PRO A 360 14.24 -8.17 -5.58
N HIS A 361 13.64 -7.00 -5.83
CA HIS A 361 12.97 -6.17 -4.83
C HIS A 361 11.46 -6.45 -4.72
N GLY A 362 10.89 -7.23 -5.66
CA GLY A 362 9.50 -7.72 -5.58
C GLY A 362 8.47 -6.88 -6.29
N GLY A 363 8.89 -5.93 -7.11
CA GLY A 363 8.01 -5.04 -7.89
C GLY A 363 7.27 -4.02 -7.04
N HIS A 364 6.97 -2.88 -7.65
CA HIS A 364 6.12 -1.84 -7.05
C HIS A 364 4.67 -1.95 -7.52
N ASN A 365 3.82 -1.04 -7.06
CA ASN A 365 2.39 -1.05 -7.33
C ASN A 365 2.09 -0.69 -8.81
N PRO A 366 1.50 -1.58 -9.62
CA PRO A 366 1.15 -1.28 -11.02
C PRO A 366 -0.18 -0.54 -11.16
N LEU A 367 -0.95 -0.39 -10.07
CA LEU A 367 -2.32 0.14 -10.13
C LEU A 367 -2.39 1.62 -10.45
N GLU A 368 -1.32 2.38 -10.17
CA GLU A 368 -1.24 3.79 -10.57
C GLU A 368 -1.24 3.90 -12.10
N ALA A 369 -0.45 3.07 -12.80
CA ALA A 369 -0.46 3.01 -14.25
C ALA A 369 -1.79 2.48 -14.80
N ALA A 370 -2.35 1.45 -14.18
CA ALA A 370 -3.66 0.90 -14.53
C ALA A 370 -4.79 1.94 -14.40
N ALA A 371 -4.75 2.79 -13.37
CA ALA A 371 -5.74 3.86 -13.18
C ALA A 371 -5.77 4.89 -14.32
N TRP A 372 -4.63 5.07 -14.99
CA TRP A 372 -4.50 5.92 -16.18
C TRP A 372 -4.70 5.18 -17.50
N CYS A 373 -5.10 3.91 -17.45
CA CYS A 373 -5.29 3.07 -18.66
C CYS A 373 -4.02 3.00 -19.53
N LEU A 374 -2.84 2.90 -18.90
CA LEU A 374 -1.57 2.86 -19.60
C LEU A 374 -1.07 1.43 -19.78
N PRO A 375 -0.36 1.12 -20.88
CA PRO A 375 0.38 -0.12 -21.03
C PRO A 375 1.47 -0.24 -19.97
N ILE A 376 1.57 -1.42 -19.36
CA ILE A 376 2.45 -1.68 -18.21
C ILE A 376 3.52 -2.68 -18.60
N LEU A 377 4.78 -2.31 -18.42
CA LEU A 377 5.94 -3.19 -18.53
C LEU A 377 6.46 -3.49 -17.12
N SER A 378 6.78 -4.75 -16.81
CA SER A 378 7.31 -5.15 -15.51
C SER A 378 8.23 -6.36 -15.64
N GLY A 379 9.30 -6.39 -14.86
CA GLY A 379 10.16 -7.56 -14.77
C GLY A 379 9.52 -8.74 -14.00
N PRO A 380 10.22 -9.89 -13.90
CA PRO A 380 9.67 -11.12 -13.32
C PRO A 380 9.59 -11.10 -11.79
N HIS A 381 10.27 -10.18 -11.12
CA HIS A 381 10.28 -10.12 -9.67
C HIS A 381 9.09 -9.29 -9.15
N THR A 382 7.93 -9.92 -9.00
CA THR A 382 6.67 -9.20 -8.65
C THR A 382 6.03 -9.69 -7.33
N PHE A 383 6.79 -10.34 -6.44
CA PHE A 383 6.26 -11.05 -5.27
C PHE A 383 5.58 -10.15 -4.22
N ASN A 384 5.83 -8.82 -4.20
CA ASN A 384 5.12 -7.89 -3.32
C ASN A 384 3.65 -7.70 -3.75
N PHE A 385 3.37 -7.82 -5.07
CA PHE A 385 2.07 -7.65 -5.69
C PHE A 385 1.70 -8.85 -6.58
N ALA A 386 2.18 -10.05 -6.24
CA ALA A 386 2.13 -11.25 -7.08
C ALA A 386 0.73 -11.58 -7.65
N SER A 387 -0.33 -11.40 -6.87
CA SER A 387 -1.69 -11.65 -7.35
C SER A 387 -2.13 -10.63 -8.40
N ILE A 388 -1.80 -9.36 -8.19
CA ILE A 388 -2.16 -8.27 -9.11
C ILE A 388 -1.44 -8.45 -10.45
N TYR A 389 -0.13 -8.70 -10.41
CA TYR A 389 0.65 -8.91 -11.64
C TYR A 389 0.21 -10.14 -12.41
N ARG A 390 -0.04 -11.26 -11.70
CA ARG A 390 -0.57 -12.46 -12.34
C ARG A 390 -1.88 -12.15 -13.08
N ASP A 391 -2.82 -11.50 -12.41
CA ASP A 391 -4.12 -11.18 -12.99
C ASP A 391 -3.98 -10.20 -14.19
N LEU A 392 -3.06 -9.23 -14.11
CA LEU A 392 -2.76 -8.29 -15.22
C LEU A 392 -2.11 -9.02 -16.41
N PHE A 393 -1.17 -9.93 -16.17
CA PHE A 393 -0.53 -10.72 -17.23
C PHE A 393 -1.53 -11.68 -17.88
N GLU A 394 -2.35 -12.40 -17.10
CA GLU A 394 -3.40 -13.28 -17.61
C GLU A 394 -4.44 -12.53 -18.46
N ALA A 395 -4.73 -11.27 -18.10
CA ALA A 395 -5.63 -10.40 -18.87
C ALA A 395 -4.97 -9.73 -20.09
N ASN A 396 -3.68 -9.95 -20.35
CA ASN A 396 -2.88 -9.19 -21.32
C ASN A 396 -2.99 -7.66 -21.09
N ALA A 397 -3.04 -7.24 -19.85
CA ALA A 397 -3.10 -5.86 -19.38
C ALA A 397 -1.71 -5.32 -18.99
N ALA A 398 -0.72 -6.19 -18.93
CA ALA A 398 0.69 -5.88 -18.71
C ALA A 398 1.57 -6.87 -19.47
N VAL A 399 2.84 -6.50 -19.70
CA VAL A 399 3.86 -7.35 -20.33
C VAL A 399 4.97 -7.63 -19.33
N GLU A 400 5.28 -8.93 -19.13
CA GLU A 400 6.48 -9.33 -18.40
C GLU A 400 7.70 -9.20 -19.32
N VAL A 401 8.71 -8.48 -18.86
CA VAL A 401 9.94 -8.22 -19.62
C VAL A 401 11.17 -8.73 -18.84
N GLU A 402 12.16 -9.15 -19.59
CA GLU A 402 13.52 -9.42 -19.09
C GLU A 402 14.44 -8.24 -19.40
N THR A 403 15.63 -8.21 -18.82
CA THR A 403 16.65 -7.20 -19.10
C THR A 403 16.97 -7.07 -20.60
N SER A 404 16.97 -8.19 -21.31
CA SER A 404 17.24 -8.27 -22.77
C SER A 404 16.06 -7.83 -23.65
N THR A 405 14.83 -7.84 -23.12
CA THR A 405 13.62 -7.57 -23.90
C THR A 405 12.95 -6.25 -23.56
N LEU A 406 13.44 -5.51 -22.55
CA LEU A 406 12.85 -4.23 -22.16
C LEU A 406 12.81 -3.22 -23.30
N GLY A 407 13.91 -3.12 -24.07
CA GLY A 407 13.99 -2.19 -25.21
C GLY A 407 12.99 -2.54 -26.32
N SER A 408 12.92 -3.81 -26.73
CA SER A 408 11.94 -4.24 -27.76
C SER A 408 10.51 -4.06 -27.30
N ALA A 409 10.18 -4.42 -26.05
CA ALA A 409 8.84 -4.22 -25.50
C ALA A 409 8.46 -2.72 -25.40
N LEU A 410 9.44 -1.85 -25.15
CA LEU A 410 9.22 -0.40 -25.20
C LEU A 410 8.93 0.07 -26.62
N LEU A 411 9.66 -0.43 -27.62
CA LEU A 411 9.40 -0.12 -29.04
C LEU A 411 8.04 -0.65 -29.52
N ASP A 412 7.61 -1.81 -29.02
CA ASP A 412 6.26 -2.33 -29.29
C ASP A 412 5.17 -1.42 -28.72
N CYS A 413 5.46 -0.64 -27.67
CA CYS A 413 4.53 0.32 -27.09
C CYS A 413 4.61 1.71 -27.73
N LEU A 414 5.82 2.25 -27.99
CA LEU A 414 6.05 3.65 -28.34
C LEU A 414 6.88 3.86 -29.61
N GLY A 415 7.38 2.81 -30.25
CA GLY A 415 8.15 2.89 -31.49
C GLY A 415 7.30 3.32 -32.68
N GLN A 416 7.95 3.63 -33.82
CA GLN A 416 7.25 4.06 -35.04
C GLN A 416 6.33 2.99 -35.65
N GLN A 417 6.60 1.72 -35.36
CA GLN A 417 5.81 0.58 -35.83
C GLN A 417 4.90 -0.02 -34.79
N ALA A 418 4.73 0.67 -33.64
CA ALA A 418 3.85 0.21 -32.56
C ALA A 418 2.40 0.06 -33.07
N ASP A 419 1.79 -1.08 -32.75
CA ASP A 419 0.37 -1.29 -33.04
C ASP A 419 -0.47 -0.52 -31.99
N THR A 420 -0.87 0.69 -32.40
CA THR A 420 -1.61 1.62 -31.51
C THR A 420 -2.91 1.01 -31.00
N GLU A 421 -3.60 0.16 -31.78
CA GLU A 421 -4.83 -0.49 -31.35
C GLU A 421 -4.53 -1.53 -30.23
N GLN A 422 -3.51 -2.34 -30.43
CA GLN A 422 -3.09 -3.33 -29.44
C GLN A 422 -2.59 -2.67 -28.13
N VAL A 423 -1.80 -1.60 -28.25
CA VAL A 423 -1.27 -0.84 -27.11
C VAL A 423 -2.40 -0.19 -26.31
N THR A 424 -3.33 0.48 -27.01
CA THR A 424 -4.52 1.09 -26.38
C THR A 424 -5.37 0.02 -25.68
N ALA A 425 -5.64 -1.09 -26.35
CA ALA A 425 -6.42 -2.18 -25.76
C ALA A 425 -5.74 -2.81 -24.53
N MET A 426 -4.39 -2.85 -24.47
CA MET A 426 -3.66 -3.27 -23.28
C MET A 426 -3.92 -2.31 -22.10
N GLY A 427 -3.79 -1.01 -22.33
CA GLY A 427 -4.07 0.02 -21.34
C GLY A 427 -5.53 -0.01 -20.86
N GLU A 428 -6.49 -0.17 -21.79
CA GLU A 428 -7.91 -0.30 -21.43
C GLU A 428 -8.20 -1.52 -20.56
N ARG A 429 -7.55 -2.67 -20.83
CA ARG A 429 -7.67 -3.86 -19.96
C ARG A 429 -7.08 -3.60 -18.58
N ALA A 430 -5.95 -2.89 -18.47
CA ALA A 430 -5.40 -2.48 -17.18
C ALA A 430 -6.37 -1.57 -16.42
N GLY A 431 -6.95 -0.58 -17.10
CA GLY A 431 -7.96 0.31 -16.55
C GLY A 431 -9.22 -0.42 -16.11
N ALA A 432 -9.72 -1.37 -16.89
CA ALA A 432 -10.87 -2.20 -16.54
C ALA A 432 -10.60 -3.06 -15.30
N TYR A 433 -9.39 -3.64 -15.20
CA TYR A 433 -8.98 -4.40 -14.00
C TYR A 433 -9.00 -3.51 -12.75
N GLN A 434 -8.46 -2.30 -12.83
CA GLN A 434 -8.46 -1.35 -11.70
C GLN A 434 -9.90 -0.88 -11.37
N SER A 435 -10.72 -0.56 -12.40
CA SER A 435 -12.10 -0.10 -12.23
C SER A 435 -13.01 -1.17 -11.63
N ALA A 436 -12.79 -2.44 -11.94
CA ALA A 436 -13.53 -3.54 -11.31
C ALA A 436 -13.32 -3.61 -9.79
N GLN A 437 -12.27 -2.96 -9.29
CA GLN A 437 -11.95 -2.85 -7.87
C GLN A 437 -12.45 -1.52 -7.26
N GLU A 438 -13.06 -0.63 -8.03
CA GLU A 438 -13.64 0.61 -7.52
C GLU A 438 -14.77 0.34 -6.51
N GLY A 439 -15.02 1.31 -5.63
CA GLY A 439 -16.03 1.16 -4.57
C GLY A 439 -15.62 0.26 -3.40
N VAL A 440 -14.35 -0.17 -3.34
CA VAL A 440 -13.85 -0.96 -2.20
C VAL A 440 -13.93 -0.17 -0.89
N VAL A 441 -13.58 1.12 -0.94
CA VAL A 441 -13.68 1.99 0.25
C VAL A 441 -15.13 2.10 0.70
N GLU A 442 -16.06 2.29 -0.23
CA GLU A 442 -17.49 2.38 0.01
C GLU A 442 -18.05 1.10 0.62
N ARG A 443 -17.68 -0.07 0.04
CA ARG A 443 -18.11 -1.37 0.58
C ARG A 443 -17.57 -1.64 1.97
N GLN A 444 -16.29 -1.33 2.23
CA GLN A 444 -15.69 -1.51 3.57
C GLN A 444 -16.19 -0.45 4.55
N TRP A 445 -16.44 0.77 4.07
CA TRP A 445 -17.08 1.81 4.87
C TRP A 445 -18.48 1.39 5.33
N ALA A 446 -19.30 0.83 4.44
CA ALA A 446 -20.63 0.35 4.79
C ALA A 446 -20.58 -0.70 5.91
N ILE A 447 -19.59 -1.61 5.87
CA ILE A 447 -19.37 -2.59 6.94
C ILE A 447 -18.94 -1.89 8.24
N LEU A 448 -18.00 -0.97 8.19
CA LEU A 448 -17.53 -0.25 9.38
C LEU A 448 -18.67 0.61 9.97
N ALA A 449 -19.37 1.37 9.12
CA ALA A 449 -20.45 2.28 9.50
C ALA A 449 -21.63 1.56 10.16
N ALA A 450 -21.96 0.35 9.71
CA ALA A 450 -23.02 -0.47 10.31
C ALA A 450 -22.74 -0.88 11.77
N HIS A 451 -21.49 -0.74 12.24
CA HIS A 451 -21.06 -1.09 13.59
C HIS A 451 -20.58 0.13 14.39
N LEU A 452 -20.59 1.33 13.79
CA LEU A 452 -20.30 2.57 14.53
C LEU A 452 -21.34 2.80 15.62
N PRO A 453 -20.92 3.37 16.74
CA PRO A 453 -21.83 3.72 17.83
C PRO A 453 -22.76 4.87 17.47
#